data_96a4c62df9d4b4bb9a53907d7a9df4d7
#
_entry.id   96a4c62df9d4b4bb9a53907d7a9df4d7
#
_cell.length_a   1.000
_cell.length_b   1.000
_cell.length_c   1.000
_cell.angle_alpha   90.00
_cell.angle_beta   90.00
_cell.angle_gamma   90.00
#
_symmetry.space_group_name_H-M   'P 1'
#
loop_
_entity.id
_entity.type
_entity.pdbx_description
1 polymer ?
#
loop_
_entity_poly.entity_id
_entity_poly.type
_entity_poly.pdbx_seq_one_letter_code
_entity_poly.pdbx_strand_id
1 'polypeptide(L)'
;MAEHTSSSITIEAAPADVMGVIADFARYPEWTGEVKEAEVLSTDAAGHAEKVRLLLDAGAIKDDHTLAYTWNGNKVSWTLVKSQMLRALDGSYTLADAPGGATEVTYQLTVDVKIPMLGMIKRKAEKVIIDRALAGLKKRVESGPEGSAA
;
A
#
# COMPACT_ATOMS: atom_id res chain seq x y z
N MET A 1 -14.08 -7.31 -16.65
CA MET A 1 -13.87 -6.22 -15.70
C MET A 1 -13.15 -6.74 -14.47
N ALA A 2 -12.08 -6.10 -14.09
CA ALA A 2 -11.34 -6.52 -12.92
C ALA A 2 -12.08 -6.12 -11.64
N GLU A 3 -12.21 -7.07 -10.74
CA GLU A 3 -12.76 -6.80 -9.43
C GLU A 3 -11.61 -6.49 -8.48
N HIS A 4 -11.82 -5.53 -7.58
CA HIS A 4 -10.80 -5.27 -6.58
C HIS A 4 -11.10 -6.03 -5.30
N THR A 5 -10.01 -6.44 -4.66
CA THR A 5 -10.04 -6.99 -3.31
C THR A 5 -9.93 -5.83 -2.34
N SER A 6 -10.71 -5.85 -1.28
CA SER A 6 -10.77 -4.74 -0.34
C SER A 6 -10.83 -5.27 1.09
N SER A 7 -10.20 -4.55 2.00
CA SER A 7 -10.28 -4.85 3.42
C SER A 7 -10.09 -3.56 4.22
N SER A 8 -10.58 -3.55 5.44
CA SER A 8 -10.48 -2.37 6.32
C SER A 8 -9.99 -2.78 7.69
N ILE A 9 -9.37 -1.83 8.39
CA ILE A 9 -8.90 -2.01 9.76
C ILE A 9 -9.02 -0.67 10.48
N THR A 10 -9.27 -0.72 11.79
CA THR A 10 -9.28 0.48 12.62
C THR A 10 -7.95 0.63 13.32
N ILE A 11 -7.33 1.80 13.20
CA ILE A 11 -6.05 2.12 13.79
C ILE A 11 -6.26 3.19 14.85
N GLU A 12 -5.70 2.99 16.04
CA GLU A 12 -5.85 3.88 17.19
C GLU A 12 -4.89 5.07 17.06
N ALA A 13 -5.11 5.89 16.03
CA ALA A 13 -4.31 7.09 15.77
C ALA A 13 -5.08 8.01 14.82
N ALA A 14 -4.69 9.28 14.80
CA ALA A 14 -5.33 10.27 13.93
C ALA A 14 -4.98 10.00 12.46
N PRO A 15 -5.86 10.39 11.52
CA PRO A 15 -5.59 10.18 10.08
C PRO A 15 -4.24 10.74 9.62
N ALA A 16 -3.82 11.89 10.15
CA ALA A 16 -2.54 12.49 9.75
C ALA A 16 -1.35 11.60 10.13
N ASP A 17 -1.42 10.94 11.29
CA ASP A 17 -0.35 10.03 11.72
C ASP A 17 -0.32 8.78 10.86
N VAL A 18 -1.49 8.26 10.50
CA VAL A 18 -1.59 7.10 9.61
C VAL A 18 -1.05 7.45 8.22
N MET A 19 -1.47 8.58 7.67
CA MET A 19 -1.03 9.01 6.34
C MET A 19 0.48 9.27 6.32
N GLY A 20 1.05 9.76 7.42
CA GLY A 20 2.49 9.97 7.53
C GLY A 20 3.29 8.68 7.36
N VAL A 21 2.79 7.58 7.89
CA VAL A 21 3.43 6.26 7.71
C VAL A 21 3.25 5.76 6.27
N ILE A 22 2.05 5.94 5.71
CA ILE A 22 1.78 5.55 4.32
C ILE A 22 2.67 6.33 3.35
N ALA A 23 2.98 7.59 3.65
CA ALA A 23 3.81 8.43 2.79
C ALA A 23 5.32 8.17 2.93
N ASP A 24 5.73 7.45 3.97
CA ASP A 24 7.15 7.20 4.24
C ASP A 24 7.62 5.91 3.55
N PHE A 25 7.82 6.00 2.24
CA PHE A 25 8.14 4.83 1.41
C PHE A 25 9.47 4.17 1.79
N ALA A 26 10.46 4.95 2.19
CA ALA A 26 11.78 4.40 2.53
C ALA A 26 11.70 3.37 3.66
N ARG A 27 10.67 3.44 4.49
CA ARG A 27 10.51 2.54 5.62
C ARG A 27 9.51 1.41 5.40
N TYR A 28 8.95 1.31 4.18
CA TYR A 28 7.98 0.25 3.87
C TYR A 28 8.48 -1.15 4.23
N PRO A 29 9.74 -1.52 3.92
CA PRO A 29 10.21 -2.88 4.27
C PRO A 29 10.18 -3.17 5.78
N GLU A 30 10.11 -2.13 6.62
CA GLU A 30 10.11 -2.32 8.07
C GLU A 30 8.75 -2.76 8.60
N TRP A 31 7.66 -2.46 7.88
CA TRP A 31 6.33 -2.78 8.38
C TRP A 31 5.45 -3.58 7.41
N THR A 32 5.80 -3.66 6.14
CA THR A 32 5.07 -4.51 5.19
C THR A 32 6.06 -5.44 4.51
N GLY A 33 6.08 -6.69 4.95
CA GLY A 33 7.10 -7.66 4.55
C GLY A 33 7.07 -8.05 3.08
N GLU A 34 5.97 -7.79 2.37
CA GLU A 34 5.87 -8.05 0.94
C GLU A 34 6.67 -7.05 0.13
N VAL A 35 6.94 -5.87 0.65
CA VAL A 35 7.76 -4.87 -0.02
C VAL A 35 9.19 -5.02 0.46
N LYS A 36 10.09 -5.43 -0.42
CA LYS A 36 11.50 -5.64 -0.08
C LYS A 36 12.33 -4.39 -0.24
N GLU A 37 11.97 -3.54 -1.20
CA GLU A 37 12.62 -2.25 -1.45
C GLU A 37 11.58 -1.25 -1.92
N ALA A 38 11.78 0.01 -1.56
CA ALA A 38 10.95 1.11 -2.03
C ALA A 38 11.83 2.33 -2.27
N GLU A 39 11.70 2.92 -3.45
CA GLU A 39 12.52 4.06 -3.85
C GLU A 39 11.64 5.12 -4.49
N VAL A 40 11.65 6.34 -3.93
CA VAL A 40 10.92 7.47 -4.52
C VAL A 40 11.74 8.01 -5.70
N LEU A 41 11.15 7.96 -6.89
CA LEU A 41 11.83 8.39 -8.13
C LEU A 41 11.57 9.84 -8.45
N SER A 42 10.39 10.36 -8.10
CA SER A 42 10.05 11.76 -8.32
C SER A 42 9.00 12.21 -7.31
N THR A 43 8.91 13.53 -7.12
CA THR A 43 7.91 14.14 -6.24
C THR A 43 7.06 15.13 -7.04
N ASP A 44 5.83 15.38 -6.58
CA ASP A 44 4.97 16.36 -7.21
C ASP A 44 5.24 17.77 -6.68
N ALA A 45 4.49 18.75 -7.15
CA ALA A 45 4.69 20.15 -6.78
C ALA A 45 4.49 20.40 -5.28
N ALA A 46 3.70 19.55 -4.61
CA ALA A 46 3.45 19.66 -3.18
C ALA A 46 4.49 18.91 -2.33
N GLY A 47 5.43 18.21 -2.97
CA GLY A 47 6.45 17.44 -2.28
C GLY A 47 6.06 16.01 -1.96
N HIS A 48 4.88 15.56 -2.40
CA HIS A 48 4.48 14.18 -2.23
C HIS A 48 5.18 13.27 -3.24
N ALA A 49 5.43 12.01 -2.86
CA ALA A 49 5.97 11.04 -3.80
C ALA A 49 5.03 10.89 -4.99
N GLU A 50 5.56 11.03 -6.19
CA GLU A 50 4.78 10.91 -7.42
C GLU A 50 5.01 9.57 -8.09
N LYS A 51 6.27 9.21 -8.31
CA LYS A 51 6.62 7.91 -8.85
C LYS A 51 7.50 7.18 -7.87
N VAL A 52 7.17 5.92 -7.61
CA VAL A 52 7.87 5.10 -6.62
C VAL A 52 8.16 3.74 -7.25
N ARG A 53 9.41 3.31 -7.15
CA ARG A 53 9.80 1.95 -7.53
C ARG A 53 9.68 1.05 -6.33
N LEU A 54 9.07 -0.10 -6.52
CA LEU A 54 8.86 -1.07 -5.45
C LEU A 54 9.30 -2.45 -5.91
N LEU A 55 9.99 -3.16 -5.01
CA LEU A 55 10.30 -4.57 -5.21
C LEU A 55 9.34 -5.37 -4.32
N LEU A 56 8.42 -6.07 -4.95
CA LEU A 56 7.36 -6.81 -4.29
C LEU A 56 7.63 -8.30 -4.30
N ASP A 57 7.42 -8.96 -3.17
CA ASP A 57 7.44 -10.40 -3.06
C ASP A 57 6.27 -10.83 -2.19
N ALA A 58 5.17 -11.20 -2.83
CA ALA A 58 3.95 -11.66 -2.17
C ALA A 58 3.69 -13.14 -2.46
N GLY A 59 4.76 -13.93 -2.58
CA GLY A 59 4.67 -15.35 -2.86
C GLY A 59 4.41 -15.64 -4.34
N ALA A 60 3.15 -15.70 -4.73
CA ALA A 60 2.78 -15.97 -6.12
C ALA A 60 3.11 -14.81 -7.05
N ILE A 61 3.22 -13.60 -6.52
CA ILE A 61 3.53 -12.40 -7.31
C ILE A 61 4.83 -11.81 -6.79
N LYS A 62 5.86 -11.84 -7.63
CA LYS A 62 7.15 -11.23 -7.37
C LYS A 62 7.45 -10.30 -8.52
N ASP A 63 7.68 -9.02 -8.24
CA ASP A 63 7.86 -8.06 -9.32
C ASP A 63 8.60 -6.81 -8.85
N ASP A 64 9.39 -6.25 -9.77
CA ASP A 64 10.02 -4.95 -9.62
C ASP A 64 9.22 -4.02 -10.52
N HIS A 65 8.50 -3.08 -9.92
CA HIS A 65 7.61 -2.23 -10.69
C HIS A 65 7.65 -0.79 -10.19
N THR A 66 7.13 0.11 -11.03
CA THR A 66 7.01 1.53 -10.71
C THR A 66 5.55 1.91 -10.71
N LEU A 67 5.13 2.62 -9.67
CA LEU A 67 3.76 3.10 -9.50
C LEU A 67 3.74 4.62 -9.55
N ALA A 68 2.63 5.16 -10.07
CA ALA A 68 2.34 6.59 -10.01
C ALA A 68 1.30 6.83 -8.93
N TYR A 69 1.59 7.73 -8.02
CA TYR A 69 0.74 8.03 -6.86
C TYR A 69 0.01 9.35 -7.04
N THR A 70 -1.24 9.38 -6.59
CA THR A 70 -2.06 10.59 -6.55
C THR A 70 -2.55 10.77 -5.11
N TRP A 71 -2.31 11.94 -4.54
CA TRP A 71 -2.65 12.27 -3.15
C TRP A 71 -3.82 13.23 -3.13
N ASN A 72 -4.84 12.94 -2.33
CA ASN A 72 -6.04 13.76 -2.24
C ASN A 72 -6.62 13.67 -0.83
N GLY A 73 -6.12 14.52 0.07
CA GLY A 73 -6.61 14.56 1.44
C GLY A 73 -6.38 13.25 2.17
N ASN A 74 -7.46 12.58 2.54
CA ASN A 74 -7.41 11.31 3.26
C ASN A 74 -7.40 10.10 2.33
N LYS A 75 -7.08 10.30 1.07
CA LYS A 75 -6.99 9.21 0.11
C LYS A 75 -5.71 9.31 -0.69
N VAL A 76 -5.04 8.18 -0.85
CA VAL A 76 -3.94 8.05 -1.80
C VAL A 76 -4.25 6.88 -2.71
N SER A 77 -4.01 7.05 -4.00
CA SER A 77 -4.23 6.00 -4.98
C SER A 77 -3.01 5.89 -5.89
N TRP A 78 -2.88 4.74 -6.53
CA TRP A 78 -1.77 4.49 -7.42
C TRP A 78 -2.17 3.63 -8.60
N THR A 79 -1.41 3.79 -9.70
CA THR A 79 -1.56 2.98 -10.90
C THR A 79 -0.18 2.53 -11.36
N LEU A 80 -0.15 1.49 -12.16
CA LEU A 80 1.08 0.92 -12.65
C LEU A 80 1.67 1.78 -13.78
N VAL A 81 2.96 2.11 -13.68
CA VAL A 81 3.70 2.80 -14.73
C VAL A 81 4.44 1.78 -15.59
N LYS A 82 5.18 0.87 -14.94
CA LYS A 82 5.88 -0.20 -15.66
C LYS A 82 6.13 -1.38 -14.75
N SER A 83 6.20 -2.56 -15.36
CA SER A 83 6.43 -3.81 -14.67
C SER A 83 6.85 -4.87 -15.69
N GLN A 84 7.55 -5.91 -15.22
CA GLN A 84 7.87 -7.05 -16.05
C GLN A 84 6.74 -8.07 -16.02
N MET A 85 6.16 -8.29 -14.86
CA MET A 85 5.18 -9.34 -14.64
C MET A 85 3.74 -8.86 -14.69
N LEU A 86 3.49 -7.61 -14.31
CA LEU A 86 2.14 -7.10 -14.13
C LEU A 86 1.66 -6.32 -15.34
N ARG A 87 0.36 -6.44 -15.61
CA ARG A 87 -0.35 -5.63 -16.61
C ARG A 87 -1.05 -4.47 -15.95
N ALA A 88 -1.50 -4.64 -14.71
CA ALA A 88 -2.13 -3.60 -13.92
C ALA A 88 -1.86 -3.85 -12.45
N LEU A 89 -1.70 -2.76 -11.70
CA LEU A 89 -1.69 -2.78 -10.24
C LEU A 89 -2.27 -1.46 -9.80
N ASP A 90 -3.57 -1.48 -9.51
CA ASP A 90 -4.30 -0.29 -9.09
C ASP A 90 -4.70 -0.46 -7.63
N GLY A 91 -4.46 0.55 -6.84
CA GLY A 91 -4.77 0.45 -5.43
C GLY A 91 -5.05 1.79 -4.80
N SER A 92 -5.57 1.75 -3.58
CA SER A 92 -5.80 2.96 -2.80
C SER A 92 -5.87 2.65 -1.32
N TYR A 93 -5.45 3.63 -0.51
CA TYR A 93 -5.79 3.73 0.90
C TYR A 93 -6.79 4.87 1.06
N THR A 94 -7.88 4.61 1.74
CA THR A 94 -8.86 5.64 2.10
C THR A 94 -8.98 5.66 3.61
N LEU A 95 -8.81 6.84 4.21
CA LEU A 95 -8.85 7.03 5.65
C LEU A 95 -10.12 7.77 6.03
N ALA A 96 -10.83 7.26 7.04
CA ALA A 96 -12.04 7.88 7.57
C ALA A 96 -11.93 7.97 9.08
N ASP A 97 -12.55 9.00 9.66
CA ASP A 97 -12.58 9.14 11.11
C ASP A 97 -13.36 7.99 11.74
N ALA A 98 -12.85 7.47 12.83
CA ALA A 98 -13.50 6.43 13.63
C ALA A 98 -13.67 6.94 15.07
N PRO A 99 -14.56 6.33 15.86
CA PRO A 99 -14.81 6.78 17.24
C PRO A 99 -13.54 6.82 18.08
N GLY A 100 -13.46 7.79 18.97
CA GLY A 100 -12.33 7.90 19.90
C GLY A 100 -11.05 8.47 19.30
N GLY A 101 -11.16 9.16 18.16
CA GLY A 101 -9.98 9.72 17.51
C GLY A 101 -9.20 8.71 16.69
N ALA A 102 -9.74 7.53 16.50
CA ALA A 102 -9.13 6.49 15.67
C ALA A 102 -9.40 6.73 14.19
N THR A 103 -8.79 5.94 13.34
CA THR A 103 -8.93 6.03 11.90
C THR A 103 -9.30 4.67 11.32
N GLU A 104 -10.33 4.64 10.48
CA GLU A 104 -10.63 3.46 9.69
C GLU A 104 -9.87 3.56 8.38
N VAL A 105 -9.05 2.57 8.09
CA VAL A 105 -8.26 2.51 6.86
C VAL A 105 -8.82 1.42 5.97
N THR A 106 -9.19 1.79 4.75
CA THR A 106 -9.64 0.84 3.74
C THR A 106 -8.59 0.76 2.64
N TYR A 107 -8.15 -0.45 2.35
CA TYR A 107 -7.18 -0.73 1.28
C TYR A 107 -7.91 -1.50 0.19
N GLN A 108 -7.87 -0.97 -1.02
CA GLN A 108 -8.41 -1.64 -2.20
C GLN A 108 -7.25 -1.94 -3.15
N LEU A 109 -7.28 -3.13 -3.77
CA LEU A 109 -6.21 -3.56 -4.65
C LEU A 109 -6.75 -4.39 -5.79
N THR A 110 -6.31 -4.08 -7.01
CA THR A 110 -6.55 -4.88 -8.20
C THR A 110 -5.20 -5.17 -8.83
N VAL A 111 -4.89 -6.45 -9.03
CA VAL A 111 -3.68 -6.89 -9.71
C VAL A 111 -4.07 -7.66 -10.96
N ASP A 112 -3.41 -7.37 -12.08
CA ASP A 112 -3.56 -8.15 -13.30
C ASP A 112 -2.16 -8.52 -13.78
N VAL A 113 -1.96 -9.78 -14.12
CA VAL A 113 -0.65 -10.31 -14.51
C VAL A 113 -0.62 -10.60 -15.99
N LYS A 114 0.56 -10.47 -16.61
CA LYS A 114 0.74 -10.73 -18.04
C LYS A 114 0.64 -12.21 -18.38
N ILE A 115 1.03 -13.07 -17.44
CA ILE A 115 0.95 -14.51 -17.58
C ILE A 115 -0.39 -14.95 -16.98
N PRO A 116 -1.17 -15.81 -17.69
CA PRO A 116 -2.45 -16.28 -17.14
C PRO A 116 -2.29 -16.91 -15.77
N MET A 117 -3.18 -16.53 -14.85
CA MET A 117 -3.18 -17.02 -13.47
C MET A 117 -4.64 -17.26 -13.09
N LEU A 118 -4.89 -18.36 -12.38
CA LEU A 118 -6.24 -18.65 -11.90
C LEU A 118 -6.71 -17.50 -11.01
N GLY A 119 -7.97 -17.10 -11.17
CA GLY A 119 -8.54 -16.00 -10.41
C GLY A 119 -8.44 -16.21 -8.91
N MET A 120 -8.58 -17.46 -8.47
CA MET A 120 -8.45 -17.83 -7.06
C MET A 120 -7.04 -17.49 -6.52
N ILE A 121 -6.00 -17.83 -7.29
CA ILE A 121 -4.61 -17.57 -6.88
C ILE A 121 -4.35 -16.06 -6.85
N LYS A 122 -4.86 -15.35 -7.86
CA LYS A 122 -4.71 -13.89 -7.95
C LYS A 122 -5.37 -13.19 -6.75
N ARG A 123 -6.61 -13.57 -6.43
CA ARG A 123 -7.32 -13.00 -5.27
C ARG A 123 -6.62 -13.31 -3.96
N LYS A 124 -6.05 -14.51 -3.85
CA LYS A 124 -5.31 -14.88 -2.64
C LYS A 124 -4.06 -14.01 -2.49
N ALA A 125 -3.34 -13.75 -3.59
CA ALA A 125 -2.16 -12.88 -3.55
C ALA A 125 -2.56 -11.45 -3.17
N GLU A 126 -3.64 -10.92 -3.75
CA GLU A 126 -4.16 -9.60 -3.39
C GLU A 126 -4.51 -9.53 -1.91
N LYS A 127 -5.18 -10.56 -1.39
CA LYS A 127 -5.59 -10.61 0.01
C LYS A 127 -4.38 -10.64 0.94
N VAL A 128 -3.34 -11.39 0.61
CA VAL A 128 -2.11 -11.44 1.40
C VAL A 128 -1.46 -10.05 1.44
N ILE A 129 -1.36 -9.38 0.30
CA ILE A 129 -0.77 -8.05 0.23
C ILE A 129 -1.55 -7.09 1.13
N ILE A 130 -2.89 -7.08 0.98
CA ILE A 130 -3.75 -6.18 1.73
C ILE A 130 -3.69 -6.46 3.23
N ASP A 131 -3.88 -7.72 3.63
CA ASP A 131 -3.97 -8.06 5.06
C ASP A 131 -2.66 -7.80 5.78
N ARG A 132 -1.53 -8.12 5.16
CA ARG A 132 -0.23 -7.88 5.78
C ARG A 132 0.12 -6.40 5.82
N ALA A 133 -0.25 -5.66 4.77
CA ALA A 133 -0.04 -4.22 4.76
C ALA A 133 -0.86 -3.54 5.86
N LEU A 134 -2.14 -3.89 5.99
CA LEU A 134 -2.99 -3.30 7.02
C LEU A 134 -2.53 -3.66 8.42
N ALA A 135 -2.19 -4.93 8.66
CA ALA A 135 -1.70 -5.37 9.97
C ALA A 135 -0.39 -4.68 10.32
N GLY A 136 0.52 -4.59 9.36
CA GLY A 136 1.80 -3.93 9.55
C GLY A 136 1.65 -2.43 9.79
N LEU A 137 0.76 -1.80 9.03
CA LEU A 137 0.47 -0.37 9.17
C LEU A 137 -0.08 -0.07 10.56
N LYS A 138 -1.05 -0.86 11.03
CA LYS A 138 -1.62 -0.70 12.35
C LYS A 138 -0.56 -0.82 13.43
N LYS A 139 0.24 -1.86 13.37
CA LYS A 139 1.30 -2.08 14.34
C LYS A 139 2.31 -0.93 14.34
N ARG A 140 2.71 -0.48 13.15
CA ARG A 140 3.69 0.61 13.02
C ARG A 140 3.14 1.92 13.59
N VAL A 141 1.92 2.28 13.22
CA VAL A 141 1.32 3.54 13.66
C VAL A 141 1.06 3.55 15.16
N GLU A 142 0.52 2.45 15.70
CA GLU A 142 0.18 2.37 17.12
C GLU A 142 1.41 2.30 18.02
N SER A 143 2.55 1.89 17.47
CA SER A 143 3.81 1.91 18.19
C SER A 143 4.38 3.33 18.31
N GLY A 144 3.82 4.28 17.57
CA GLY A 144 4.27 5.67 17.56
C GLY A 144 5.47 5.88 16.64
N PRO A 145 5.86 7.16 16.42
CA PRO A 145 6.98 7.48 15.52
C PRO A 145 8.30 6.82 15.93
N GLU A 146 8.46 6.58 17.22
CA GLU A 146 9.67 5.96 17.76
C GLU A 146 9.59 4.44 17.82
N GLY A 147 8.43 3.88 17.48
CA GLY A 147 8.19 2.45 17.65
C GLY A 147 9.19 1.59 16.91
N SER A 148 9.62 2.01 15.75
CA SER A 148 10.58 1.27 14.95
C SER A 148 11.99 1.41 15.46
N ALA A 149 12.30 2.50 16.14
CA ALA A 149 13.63 2.78 16.67
C ALA A 149 13.83 2.23 18.08
N ALA A 150 12.74 1.93 18.72
CA ALA A 150 12.76 1.45 20.10
C ALA A 150 13.30 0.03 20.20
#